data_5504d304f6704106f846819e3f00cdd6
#
_entry.id   5504d304f6704106f846819e3f00cdd6
#
_cell.length_a   1.000
_cell.length_b   1.000
_cell.length_c   1.000
_cell.angle_alpha   90.00
_cell.angle_beta   90.00
_cell.angle_gamma   90.00
#
_symmetry.space_group_name_H-M   'P 1'
#
loop_
_entity.id
_entity.type
_entity.pdbx_description
1 polymer ?
#
loop_
_entity_poly.entity_id
_entity_poly.type
_entity_poly.pdbx_seq_one_letter_code
_entity_poly.pdbx_strand_id
1 'polypeptide(L)'
;MTALRVVSALVLLVAAVMVALVSNQTWLLIAIIGGFVLRTIVSRSAPRALRSTLPVVLFAAALALMQWVASQSISSLPLQTVAIFLFSATAFGIFPWSETFSAVRPSSTLFGLVLFALFIRHFAMIFASESRRVLQARSLGISRTCGPGWFRSLVAALVALIGRSLSRAERFYAAQSLRGFTE
;
A
#
# COMPACT_ATOMS: atom_id res chain seq x y z
N MET A 1 6.42 1.16 25.82
CA MET A 1 6.82 1.68 24.50
C MET A 1 5.77 1.43 23.41
N THR A 2 5.02 0.34 23.41
CA THR A 2 3.95 -0.02 22.45
C THR A 2 2.79 0.97 22.44
N ALA A 3 2.28 1.36 23.61
CA ALA A 3 1.16 2.31 23.71
C ALA A 3 1.48 3.66 23.01
N LEU A 4 2.69 4.16 23.17
CA LEU A 4 3.11 5.41 22.52
C LEU A 4 3.13 5.28 20.98
N ARG A 5 3.57 4.13 20.45
CA ARG A 5 3.58 3.88 19.00
C ARG A 5 2.17 3.73 18.44
N VAL A 6 1.26 3.11 19.17
CA VAL A 6 -0.15 3.00 18.77
C VAL A 6 -0.80 4.38 18.75
N VAL A 7 -0.60 5.17 19.81
CA VAL A 7 -1.14 6.54 19.88
C VAL A 7 -0.58 7.41 18.76
N SER A 8 0.74 7.37 18.50
CA SER A 8 1.34 8.15 17.41
C SER A 8 0.82 7.73 16.03
N ALA A 9 0.60 6.42 15.80
CA ALA A 9 0.02 5.95 14.55
C ALA A 9 -1.44 6.40 14.38
N LEU A 10 -2.24 6.38 15.44
CA LEU A 10 -3.61 6.89 15.43
C LEU A 10 -3.67 8.40 15.17
N VAL A 11 -2.81 9.18 15.83
CA VAL A 11 -2.71 10.63 15.58
C VAL A 11 -2.37 10.91 14.12
N LEU A 12 -1.46 10.15 13.51
CA LEU A 12 -1.12 10.30 12.10
C LEU A 12 -2.26 9.91 11.15
N LEU A 13 -3.06 8.90 11.50
CA LEU A 13 -4.26 8.54 10.73
C LEU A 13 -5.32 9.64 10.82
N VAL A 14 -5.54 10.21 12.00
CA VAL A 14 -6.43 11.37 12.17
C VAL A 14 -5.91 12.57 11.37
N ALA A 15 -4.60 12.83 11.40
CA ALA A 15 -4.00 13.88 10.58
C ALA A 15 -4.20 13.64 9.08
N ALA A 16 -4.11 12.39 8.61
CA ALA A 16 -4.40 12.05 7.22
C ALA A 16 -5.86 12.38 6.83
N VAL A 17 -6.81 12.08 7.71
CA VAL A 17 -8.24 12.41 7.50
C VAL A 17 -8.44 13.93 7.51
N MET A 18 -7.80 14.66 8.43
CA MET A 18 -7.88 16.12 8.47
C MET A 18 -7.31 16.76 7.22
N VAL A 19 -6.19 16.26 6.70
CA VAL A 19 -5.61 16.75 5.44
C VAL A 19 -6.54 16.50 4.24
N ALA A 20 -7.34 15.44 4.26
CA ALA A 20 -8.33 15.17 3.22
C ALA A 20 -9.43 16.27 3.16
N LEU A 21 -9.70 16.95 4.27
CA LEU A 21 -10.69 18.02 4.37
C LEU A 21 -10.13 19.42 4.02
N VAL A 22 -8.80 19.54 3.91
CA VAL A 22 -8.14 20.82 3.59
C VAL A 22 -8.15 21.04 2.10
N SER A 23 -8.76 22.12 1.65
CA SER A 23 -8.77 22.56 0.24
C SER A 23 -7.67 23.55 -0.12
N ASN A 24 -7.05 24.20 0.88
CA ASN A 24 -6.04 25.23 0.66
C ASN A 24 -4.70 24.62 0.26
N GLN A 25 -4.21 24.98 -0.93
CA GLN A 25 -2.97 24.43 -1.51
C GLN A 25 -1.72 24.70 -0.66
N THR A 26 -1.66 25.87 0.00
CA THR A 26 -0.51 26.22 0.84
C THR A 26 -0.36 25.28 2.04
N TRP A 27 -1.46 24.99 2.72
CA TRP A 27 -1.48 24.05 3.83
C TRP A 27 -1.18 22.62 3.39
N LEU A 28 -1.62 22.22 2.19
CA LEU A 28 -1.32 20.92 1.63
C LEU A 28 0.18 20.75 1.31
N LEU A 29 0.83 21.79 0.79
CA LEU A 29 2.28 21.76 0.56
C LEU A 29 3.05 21.61 1.87
N ILE A 30 2.68 22.37 2.90
CA ILE A 30 3.27 22.24 4.24
C ILE A 30 3.07 20.82 4.79
N ALA A 31 1.88 20.25 4.64
CA ALA A 31 1.58 18.88 5.06
C ALA A 31 2.41 17.86 4.30
N ILE A 32 2.63 18.02 3.00
CA ILE A 32 3.47 17.14 2.18
C ILE A 32 4.92 17.19 2.66
N ILE A 33 5.47 18.38 2.88
CA ILE A 33 6.85 18.55 3.35
C ILE A 33 6.99 17.91 4.75
N GLY A 34 6.09 18.22 5.67
CA GLY A 34 6.08 17.65 7.03
C GLY A 34 5.95 16.12 7.02
N GLY A 35 5.02 15.61 6.22
CA GLY A 35 4.81 14.16 6.03
C GLY A 35 6.04 13.47 5.43
N PHE A 36 6.72 14.08 4.47
CA PHE A 36 7.94 13.54 3.87
C PHE A 36 9.11 13.52 4.87
N VAL A 37 9.29 14.58 5.65
CA VAL A 37 10.31 14.64 6.72
C VAL A 37 10.04 13.54 7.75
N LEU A 38 8.79 13.41 8.21
CA LEU A 38 8.39 12.39 9.16
C LEU A 38 8.63 10.97 8.60
N ARG A 39 8.28 10.76 7.33
CA ARG A 39 8.52 9.49 6.63
C ARG A 39 10.01 9.15 6.55
N THR A 40 10.85 10.15 6.32
CA THR A 40 12.30 9.99 6.25
C THR A 40 12.90 9.57 7.60
N ILE A 41 12.41 10.19 8.68
CA ILE A 41 12.82 9.85 10.06
C ILE A 41 12.44 8.40 10.37
N VAL A 42 11.20 8.00 10.07
CA VAL A 42 10.69 6.66 10.36
C VAL A 42 11.38 5.58 9.51
N SER A 43 11.65 5.85 8.24
CA SER A 43 12.32 4.91 7.34
C SER A 43 13.83 4.82 7.56
N ARG A 44 14.40 5.71 8.38
CA ARG A 44 15.85 5.87 8.64
C ARG A 44 16.71 6.03 7.37
N SER A 45 16.09 6.32 6.23
CA SER A 45 16.82 6.56 4.97
C SER A 45 15.96 7.33 3.97
N ALA A 46 16.47 8.48 3.52
CA ALA A 46 15.83 9.31 2.51
C ALA A 46 15.59 8.57 1.17
N PRO A 47 16.53 7.74 0.64
CA PRO A 47 16.32 7.06 -0.62
C PRO A 47 15.20 6.00 -0.54
N ARG A 48 14.97 5.37 0.63
CA ARG A 48 13.84 4.43 0.80
C ARG A 48 12.50 5.18 0.86
N ALA A 49 12.45 6.30 1.58
CA ALA A 49 11.28 7.17 1.62
C ALA A 49 10.92 7.64 0.21
N LEU A 50 11.89 8.17 -0.54
CA LEU A 50 11.69 8.64 -1.91
C LEU A 50 11.20 7.53 -2.84
N ARG A 51 11.85 6.36 -2.82
CA ARG A 51 11.47 5.22 -3.67
C ARG A 51 10.05 4.72 -3.35
N SER A 52 9.59 4.80 -2.10
CA SER A 52 8.24 4.40 -1.71
C SER A 52 7.18 5.44 -2.07
N THR A 53 7.53 6.72 -2.16
CA THR A 53 6.60 7.81 -2.51
C THR A 53 6.51 8.05 -4.01
N LEU A 54 7.54 7.69 -4.78
CA LEU A 54 7.61 7.92 -6.23
C LEU A 54 6.36 7.43 -7.00
N PRO A 55 5.84 6.21 -6.79
CA PRO A 55 4.66 5.75 -7.51
C PRO A 55 3.42 6.61 -7.24
N VAL A 56 3.27 7.11 -6.02
CA VAL A 56 2.12 7.94 -5.64
C VAL A 56 2.26 9.35 -6.21
N VAL A 57 3.46 9.89 -6.25
CA VAL A 57 3.74 11.18 -6.91
C VAL A 57 3.46 11.08 -8.42
N LEU A 58 3.89 9.99 -9.07
CA LEU A 58 3.58 9.75 -10.48
C LEU A 58 2.06 9.60 -10.73
N PHE A 59 1.35 8.91 -9.85
CA PHE A 59 -0.10 8.79 -9.92
C PHE A 59 -0.79 10.14 -9.73
N ALA A 60 -0.37 10.93 -8.76
CA ALA A 60 -0.89 12.27 -8.51
C ALA A 60 -0.60 13.23 -9.69
N ALA A 61 0.58 13.12 -10.32
CA ALA A 61 0.92 13.87 -11.51
C ALA A 61 0.03 13.47 -12.71
N ALA A 62 -0.26 12.17 -12.88
CA ALA A 62 -1.18 11.70 -13.91
C ALA A 62 -2.62 12.21 -13.67
N LEU A 63 -3.09 12.22 -12.41
CA LEU A 63 -4.37 12.82 -12.06
C LEU A 63 -4.42 14.32 -12.34
N ALA A 64 -3.36 15.06 -12.01
CA ALA A 64 -3.26 16.49 -12.30
C ALA A 64 -3.30 16.76 -13.81
N LEU A 65 -2.61 15.95 -14.59
CA LEU A 65 -2.61 16.05 -16.05
C LEU A 65 -4.00 15.77 -16.62
N MET A 66 -4.69 14.72 -16.13
CA MET A 66 -6.06 14.41 -16.56
C MET A 66 -7.03 15.53 -16.21
N GLN A 67 -6.91 16.13 -15.02
CA GLN A 67 -7.75 17.26 -14.62
C GLN A 67 -7.48 18.50 -15.48
N TRP A 68 -6.22 18.78 -15.77
CA TRP A 68 -5.84 19.89 -16.62
C TRP A 68 -6.43 19.74 -18.03
N VAL A 69 -6.36 18.53 -18.61
CA VAL A 69 -6.93 18.24 -19.94
C VAL A 69 -8.45 18.32 -19.94
N ALA A 70 -9.10 17.87 -18.85
CA ALA A 70 -10.57 17.81 -18.80
C ALA A 70 -11.23 19.17 -18.46
N SER A 71 -10.66 19.93 -17.52
CA SER A 71 -11.32 21.11 -16.94
C SER A 71 -10.50 22.40 -16.98
N GLN A 72 -9.27 22.36 -17.50
CA GLN A 72 -8.30 23.47 -17.52
C GLN A 72 -7.98 24.06 -16.12
N SER A 73 -8.52 23.46 -15.04
CA SER A 73 -8.24 23.84 -13.67
C SER A 73 -7.71 22.64 -12.88
N ILE A 74 -6.60 22.84 -12.16
CA ILE A 74 -6.04 21.82 -11.29
C ILE A 74 -6.67 21.95 -9.91
N SER A 75 -7.41 20.94 -9.49
CA SER A 75 -7.98 20.89 -8.13
C SER A 75 -6.92 20.52 -7.09
N SER A 76 -7.24 20.62 -5.80
CA SER A 76 -6.36 20.21 -4.70
C SER A 76 -6.20 18.68 -4.57
N LEU A 77 -6.99 17.89 -5.28
CA LEU A 77 -7.03 16.41 -5.18
C LEU A 77 -5.67 15.72 -5.35
N PRO A 78 -4.82 16.05 -6.34
CA PRO A 78 -3.50 15.42 -6.46
C PRO A 78 -2.62 15.66 -5.24
N LEU A 79 -2.62 16.88 -4.71
CA LEU A 79 -1.84 17.23 -3.51
C LEU A 79 -2.39 16.52 -2.27
N GLN A 80 -3.71 16.47 -2.10
CA GLN A 80 -4.37 15.72 -1.03
C GLN A 80 -3.98 14.25 -1.08
N THR A 81 -3.98 13.62 -2.26
CA THR A 81 -3.62 12.21 -2.44
C THR A 81 -2.20 11.94 -1.95
N VAL A 82 -1.23 12.78 -2.31
CA VAL A 82 0.17 12.63 -1.86
C VAL A 82 0.27 12.81 -0.34
N ALA A 83 -0.37 13.84 0.21
CA ALA A 83 -0.32 14.12 1.63
C ALA A 83 -0.95 12.98 2.47
N ILE A 84 -2.15 12.54 2.11
CA ILE A 84 -2.84 11.41 2.77
C ILE A 84 -1.97 10.16 2.74
N PHE A 85 -1.37 9.87 1.58
CA PHE A 85 -0.49 8.71 1.46
C PHE A 85 0.73 8.80 2.39
N LEU A 86 1.39 9.95 2.48
CA LEU A 86 2.55 10.14 3.32
C LEU A 86 2.23 9.91 4.80
N PHE A 87 1.14 10.49 5.30
CA PHE A 87 0.72 10.29 6.69
C PHE A 87 0.29 8.86 6.96
N SER A 88 -0.55 8.28 6.10
CA SER A 88 -1.01 6.89 6.25
C SER A 88 0.15 5.89 6.19
N ALA A 89 1.04 6.01 5.20
CA ALA A 89 2.19 5.12 5.06
C ALA A 89 3.17 5.25 6.24
N THR A 90 3.27 6.43 6.84
CA THR A 90 4.08 6.64 8.05
C THR A 90 3.43 6.02 9.27
N ALA A 91 2.11 6.22 9.45
CA ALA A 91 1.32 5.58 10.50
C ALA A 91 1.45 4.05 10.47
N PHE A 92 1.27 3.45 9.29
CA PHE A 92 1.44 2.02 9.09
C PHE A 92 2.87 1.52 9.35
N GLY A 93 3.88 2.37 9.10
CA GLY A 93 5.28 2.06 9.37
C GLY A 93 5.64 2.08 10.87
N ILE A 94 4.97 2.92 11.65
CA ILE A 94 5.18 3.04 13.11
C ILE A 94 4.37 2.00 13.87
N PHE A 95 3.21 1.58 13.36
CA PHE A 95 2.27 0.72 14.05
C PHE A 95 2.90 -0.64 14.41
N PRO A 96 2.87 -1.05 15.68
CA PRO A 96 3.48 -2.28 16.16
C PRO A 96 2.57 -3.48 15.89
N TRP A 97 2.46 -3.89 14.63
CA TRP A 97 1.54 -4.95 14.18
C TRP A 97 1.65 -6.24 14.97
N SER A 98 2.88 -6.73 15.18
CA SER A 98 3.11 -8.01 15.86
C SER A 98 2.64 -8.02 17.32
N GLU A 99 2.88 -6.91 18.02
CA GLU A 99 2.54 -6.78 19.44
C GLU A 99 1.03 -6.56 19.64
N THR A 100 0.42 -5.75 18.75
CA THR A 100 -1.03 -5.50 18.80
C THR A 100 -1.81 -6.76 18.47
N PHE A 101 -1.35 -7.54 17.48
CA PHE A 101 -2.00 -8.79 17.12
C PHE A 101 -1.90 -9.87 18.19
N SER A 102 -0.78 -9.94 18.90
CA SER A 102 -0.62 -10.89 20.02
C SER A 102 -1.43 -10.52 21.28
N ALA A 103 -1.81 -9.24 21.42
CA ALA A 103 -2.56 -8.75 22.57
C ALA A 103 -4.09 -8.93 22.43
N VAL A 104 -4.60 -9.19 21.21
CA VAL A 104 -6.05 -9.36 21.00
C VAL A 104 -6.48 -10.77 21.41
N ARG A 105 -7.40 -10.85 22.37
CA ARG A 105 -7.94 -12.13 22.84
C ARG A 105 -8.80 -12.80 21.77
N PRO A 106 -8.72 -14.14 21.61
CA PRO A 106 -9.52 -14.89 20.62
C PRO A 106 -11.05 -14.74 20.77
N SER A 107 -11.52 -14.43 21.98
CA SER A 107 -12.95 -14.23 22.29
C SER A 107 -13.47 -12.82 21.96
N SER A 108 -12.62 -11.90 21.50
CA SER A 108 -13.00 -10.54 21.15
C SER A 108 -13.64 -10.48 19.77
N THR A 109 -14.71 -9.68 19.59
CA THR A 109 -15.30 -9.37 18.28
C THR A 109 -14.30 -8.74 17.31
N LEU A 110 -13.25 -8.09 17.83
CA LEU A 110 -12.16 -7.53 17.05
C LEU A 110 -11.19 -8.60 16.51
N PHE A 111 -11.22 -9.82 17.07
CA PHE A 111 -10.32 -10.90 16.66
C PHE A 111 -10.49 -11.26 15.18
N GLY A 112 -11.73 -11.32 14.70
CA GLY A 112 -12.02 -11.56 13.28
C GLY A 112 -11.42 -10.51 12.36
N LEU A 113 -11.52 -9.23 12.72
CA LEU A 113 -10.91 -8.12 11.97
C LEU A 113 -9.37 -8.19 11.97
N VAL A 114 -8.79 -8.52 13.11
CA VAL A 114 -7.34 -8.70 13.25
C VAL A 114 -6.85 -9.87 12.40
N LEU A 115 -7.56 -10.98 12.44
CA LEU A 115 -7.24 -12.18 11.66
C LEU A 115 -7.36 -11.90 10.15
N PHE A 116 -8.39 -11.16 9.74
CA PHE A 116 -8.57 -10.70 8.37
C PHE A 116 -7.45 -9.77 7.91
N ALA A 117 -7.05 -8.80 8.74
CA ALA A 117 -5.94 -7.89 8.45
C ALA A 117 -4.60 -8.63 8.33
N LEU A 118 -4.34 -9.63 9.20
CA LEU A 118 -3.18 -10.52 9.10
C LEU A 118 -3.19 -11.33 7.81
N PHE A 119 -4.36 -11.85 7.44
CA PHE A 119 -4.53 -12.61 6.21
C PHE A 119 -4.22 -11.74 4.98
N ILE A 120 -4.80 -10.53 4.90
CA ILE A 120 -4.52 -9.57 3.81
C ILE A 120 -3.04 -9.25 3.75
N ARG A 121 -2.41 -8.94 4.89
CA ARG A 121 -0.97 -8.64 4.95
C ARG A 121 -0.12 -9.82 4.46
N HIS A 122 -0.42 -11.02 4.91
CA HIS A 122 0.29 -12.23 4.49
C HIS A 122 0.14 -12.47 2.99
N PHE A 123 -1.08 -12.35 2.48
CA PHE A 123 -1.38 -12.49 1.06
C PHE A 123 -0.68 -11.43 0.22
N ALA A 124 -0.67 -10.16 0.67
CA ALA A 124 0.03 -9.08 0.00
C ALA A 124 1.55 -9.32 -0.08
N MET A 125 2.16 -9.85 0.99
CA MET A 125 3.59 -10.19 0.98
C MET A 125 3.90 -11.34 0.00
N ILE A 126 3.06 -12.37 -0.04
CA ILE A 126 3.21 -13.48 -0.99
C ILE A 126 3.06 -12.94 -2.42
N PHE A 127 2.03 -12.15 -2.68
CA PHE A 127 1.77 -11.56 -3.99
C PHE A 127 2.95 -10.67 -4.44
N ALA A 128 3.47 -9.83 -3.55
CA ALA A 128 4.63 -8.98 -3.83
C ALA A 128 5.89 -9.81 -4.16
N SER A 129 6.11 -10.92 -3.44
CA SER A 129 7.25 -11.81 -3.69
C SER A 129 7.14 -12.54 -5.03
N GLU A 130 5.95 -13.02 -5.36
CA GLU A 130 5.69 -13.68 -6.65
C GLU A 130 5.75 -12.69 -7.82
N SER A 131 5.22 -11.47 -7.64
CA SER A 131 5.33 -10.41 -8.65
C SER A 131 6.79 -10.09 -8.96
N ARG A 132 7.64 -9.99 -7.94
CA ARG A 132 9.09 -9.77 -8.13
C ARG A 132 9.74 -10.93 -8.88
N ARG A 133 9.42 -12.19 -8.55
CA ARG A 133 9.94 -13.38 -9.25
C ARG A 133 9.53 -13.40 -10.72
N VAL A 134 8.27 -13.06 -11.02
CA VAL A 134 7.77 -12.99 -12.40
C VAL A 134 8.47 -11.87 -13.16
N LEU A 135 8.67 -10.69 -12.54
CA LEU A 135 9.41 -9.59 -13.16
C LEU A 135 10.88 -9.94 -13.39
N GLN A 136 11.54 -10.61 -12.43
CA GLN A 136 12.92 -11.06 -12.57
C GLN A 136 13.06 -12.12 -13.67
N ALA A 137 12.19 -13.13 -13.71
CA ALA A 137 12.21 -14.15 -14.77
C ALA A 137 12.04 -13.53 -16.15
N ARG A 138 11.27 -12.43 -16.27
CA ARG A 138 11.11 -11.69 -17.52
C ARG A 138 12.33 -10.86 -17.88
N SER A 139 12.98 -10.22 -16.92
CA SER A 139 14.19 -9.45 -17.19
C SER A 139 15.32 -10.32 -17.75
N LEU A 140 15.28 -11.62 -17.46
CA LEU A 140 16.24 -12.62 -17.97
C LEU A 140 15.84 -13.16 -19.37
N GLY A 141 14.55 -13.12 -19.73
CA GLY A 141 14.04 -13.76 -20.96
C GLY A 141 13.65 -12.81 -22.09
N ILE A 142 13.63 -11.50 -21.86
CA ILE A 142 13.19 -10.54 -22.89
C ILE A 142 14.38 -9.67 -23.31
N SER A 143 14.89 -9.92 -24.51
CA SER A 143 15.64 -8.91 -25.25
C SER A 143 14.80 -7.62 -25.30
N ARG A 144 15.45 -6.47 -25.06
CA ARG A 144 14.93 -5.10 -24.93
C ARG A 144 14.04 -4.62 -26.11
N THR A 145 12.93 -5.28 -26.38
CA THR A 145 11.98 -4.82 -27.39
C THR A 145 10.89 -3.98 -26.73
N CYS A 146 11.08 -2.66 -26.75
CA CYS A 146 9.99 -1.70 -26.60
C CYS A 146 9.04 -1.86 -27.80
N GLY A 147 7.87 -2.47 -27.60
CA GLY A 147 6.89 -2.65 -28.66
C GLY A 147 5.56 -3.19 -28.13
N PRO A 148 4.52 -3.35 -28.96
CA PRO A 148 3.21 -3.88 -28.56
C PRO A 148 3.29 -5.27 -27.90
N GLY A 149 4.38 -6.01 -28.14
CA GLY A 149 4.69 -7.26 -27.45
C GLY A 149 4.92 -7.11 -25.95
N TRP A 150 5.40 -5.94 -25.47
CA TRP A 150 5.59 -5.67 -24.05
C TRP A 150 4.25 -5.68 -23.29
N PHE A 151 3.22 -5.05 -23.84
CA PHE A 151 1.89 -5.00 -23.23
C PHE A 151 1.25 -6.40 -23.15
N ARG A 152 1.29 -7.17 -24.24
CA ARG A 152 0.81 -8.56 -24.26
C ARG A 152 1.52 -9.41 -23.21
N SER A 153 2.82 -9.22 -23.08
CA SER A 153 3.61 -9.97 -22.11
C SER A 153 3.29 -9.55 -20.68
N LEU A 154 2.95 -8.30 -20.40
CA LEU A 154 2.54 -7.80 -19.09
C LEU A 154 1.16 -8.37 -18.71
N VAL A 155 0.21 -8.37 -19.65
CA VAL A 155 -1.12 -8.97 -19.44
C VAL A 155 -0.98 -10.47 -19.18
N ALA A 156 -0.18 -11.21 -19.95
CA ALA A 156 0.05 -12.64 -19.71
C ALA A 156 0.65 -12.93 -18.33
N ALA A 157 1.54 -12.04 -17.81
CA ALA A 157 2.07 -12.20 -16.46
C ALA A 157 1.02 -11.92 -15.39
N LEU A 158 0.19 -10.91 -15.57
CA LEU A 158 -0.91 -10.63 -14.66
C LEU A 158 -1.89 -11.82 -14.59
N VAL A 159 -2.28 -12.35 -15.74
CA VAL A 159 -3.14 -13.54 -15.81
C VAL A 159 -2.51 -14.75 -15.11
N ALA A 160 -1.23 -15.02 -15.36
CA ALA A 160 -0.50 -16.10 -14.69
C ALA A 160 -0.39 -15.87 -13.16
N LEU A 161 -0.23 -14.63 -12.72
CA LEU A 161 -0.19 -14.25 -11.31
C LEU A 161 -1.54 -14.47 -10.63
N ILE A 162 -2.63 -14.06 -11.28
CA ILE A 162 -4.01 -14.27 -10.79
C ILE A 162 -4.30 -15.77 -10.71
N GLY A 163 -3.99 -16.55 -11.75
CA GLY A 163 -4.20 -17.99 -11.75
C GLY A 163 -3.44 -18.71 -10.62
N ARG A 164 -2.17 -18.33 -10.36
CA ARG A 164 -1.40 -18.87 -9.24
C ARG A 164 -1.95 -18.47 -7.88
N SER A 165 -2.43 -17.23 -7.73
CA SER A 165 -3.01 -16.76 -6.46
C SER A 165 -4.33 -17.47 -6.16
N LEU A 166 -5.18 -17.70 -7.17
CA LEU A 166 -6.42 -18.47 -7.06
C LEU A 166 -6.15 -19.92 -6.64
N SER A 167 -5.25 -20.63 -7.33
CA SER A 167 -4.94 -22.02 -6.99
C SER A 167 -4.31 -22.18 -5.61
N ARG A 168 -3.60 -21.14 -5.10
CA ARG A 168 -3.14 -21.13 -3.70
C ARG A 168 -4.27 -20.88 -2.71
N ALA A 169 -5.20 -19.97 -3.03
CA ALA A 169 -6.37 -19.73 -2.19
C ALA A 169 -7.24 -20.99 -2.08
N GLU A 170 -7.45 -21.71 -3.16
CA GLU A 170 -8.17 -22.99 -3.18
C GLU A 170 -7.49 -24.06 -2.30
N ARG A 171 -6.16 -24.20 -2.42
CA ARG A 171 -5.40 -25.14 -1.58
C ARG A 171 -5.46 -24.76 -0.09
N PHE A 172 -5.40 -23.47 0.20
CA PHE A 172 -5.49 -22.97 1.58
C PHE A 172 -6.90 -23.23 2.14
N TYR A 173 -7.95 -22.98 1.34
CA TYR A 173 -9.31 -23.27 1.71
C TYR A 173 -9.53 -24.77 1.93
N ALA A 174 -9.06 -25.62 1.02
CA ALA A 174 -9.11 -27.07 1.18
C ALA A 174 -8.36 -27.55 2.43
N ALA A 175 -7.20 -26.97 2.74
CA ALA A 175 -6.46 -27.32 3.95
C ALA A 175 -7.18 -26.87 5.24
N GLN A 176 -7.90 -25.76 5.19
CA GLN A 176 -8.71 -25.30 6.34
C GLN A 176 -9.96 -26.16 6.53
N SER A 177 -10.66 -26.53 5.46
CA SER A 177 -11.83 -27.41 5.53
C SER A 177 -11.47 -28.78 6.12
N LEU A 178 -10.29 -29.33 5.77
CA LEU A 178 -9.78 -30.56 6.35
C LEU A 178 -9.43 -30.44 7.84
N ARG A 179 -9.21 -29.24 8.34
CA ARG A 179 -8.93 -28.98 9.78
C ARG A 179 -10.18 -28.69 10.61
N GLY A 180 -11.38 -28.86 10.04
CA GLY A 180 -12.63 -28.68 10.76
C GLY A 180 -13.05 -27.21 11.00
N PHE A 181 -12.55 -26.26 10.23
CA PHE A 181 -12.98 -24.85 10.24
C PHE A 181 -14.22 -24.60 9.37
N THR A 182 -15.06 -25.59 9.17
CA THR A 182 -16.28 -25.51 8.34
C THR A 182 -17.55 -25.36 9.18
N GLU A 183 -17.51 -24.57 10.27
CA GLU A 183 -18.74 -24.14 10.96
C GLU A 183 -18.72 -22.61 11.13
#